data_34aab96f6414b555121c2584bddcab63
#
_entry.id   34aab96f6414b555121c2584bddcab63
#
_cell.length_a   1.000
_cell.length_b   1.000
_cell.length_c   1.000
_cell.angle_alpha   90.00
_cell.angle_beta   90.00
_cell.angle_gamma   90.00
#
_symmetry.space_group_name_H-M   'P 1'
#
loop_
_entity.id
_entity.type
_entity.pdbx_description
1 polymer ?
#
loop_
_entity_poly.entity_id
_entity_poly.type
_entity_poly.pdbx_seq_one_letter_code
_entity_poly.pdbx_strand_id
1 'polypeptide(L)'
;MSEPAGIGSSTQMSLSEVAREFWWPIYGDARDAGWSPSDAAALTGRLLGRLAMGSPFLRHEDHEGRLRLLLQSELKVVAEQVRSGVPGPAAPSGFSVDLILAEERDDYGPVAPTARRFRERWATVVLERALDGVRRRAQGTPLGSRLERLIPFLATEVPDWHQTDITEAVDGSEVSNLRDDFRREVRRIVGETVTSPIVLDSELLALFS
;
A
#
# COMPACT_ATOMS: atom_id res chain seq x y z
N MET A 1 35.57 16.47 -17.53
CA MET A 1 34.84 15.18 -17.60
C MET A 1 34.11 15.06 -16.28
N SER A 2 32.81 15.41 -16.26
CA SER A 2 31.96 15.35 -15.05
C SER A 2 31.21 14.01 -15.09
N GLU A 3 31.41 13.18 -14.06
CA GLU A 3 30.64 11.97 -13.87
C GLU A 3 29.15 12.30 -13.70
N PRO A 4 28.24 11.56 -14.33
CA PRO A 4 26.82 11.71 -14.06
C PRO A 4 26.52 11.18 -12.65
N ALA A 5 25.93 12.05 -11.83
CA ALA A 5 25.44 11.71 -10.50
C ALA A 5 24.56 10.44 -10.58
N GLY A 6 24.93 9.43 -9.79
CA GLY A 6 24.27 8.14 -9.73
C GLY A 6 22.77 8.30 -9.48
N ILE A 7 22.00 7.80 -10.43
CA ILE A 7 20.56 7.59 -10.28
C ILE A 7 20.41 6.58 -9.15
N GLY A 8 19.87 7.06 -8.02
CA GLY A 8 19.67 6.25 -6.83
C GLY A 8 18.93 4.97 -7.19
N SER A 9 19.54 3.83 -6.87
CA SER A 9 18.92 2.51 -6.96
C SER A 9 17.62 2.56 -6.16
N SER A 10 16.49 2.51 -6.83
CA SER A 10 15.18 2.30 -6.18
C SER A 10 15.32 1.01 -5.37
N THR A 11 15.30 1.12 -4.06
CA THR A 11 15.41 -0.03 -3.16
C THR A 11 14.12 -0.81 -3.31
N GLN A 12 14.18 -1.89 -4.06
CA GLN A 12 13.04 -2.80 -4.23
C GLN A 12 12.67 -3.39 -2.87
N MET A 13 11.38 -3.39 -2.53
CA MET A 13 10.91 -3.95 -1.26
C MET A 13 11.32 -5.41 -1.10
N SER A 14 11.76 -5.78 0.09
CA SER A 14 11.97 -7.19 0.42
C SER A 14 10.65 -7.94 0.54
N LEU A 15 10.66 -9.27 0.34
CA LEU A 15 9.44 -10.07 0.48
C LEU A 15 8.79 -9.94 1.86
N SER A 16 9.59 -9.84 2.91
CA SER A 16 9.09 -9.65 4.28
C SER A 16 8.39 -8.30 4.46
N GLU A 17 8.84 -7.26 3.76
CA GLU A 17 8.16 -5.96 3.73
C GLU A 17 6.85 -6.06 2.95
N VAL A 18 6.85 -6.71 1.79
CA VAL A 18 5.61 -6.96 1.04
C VAL A 18 4.60 -7.74 1.89
N ALA A 19 5.05 -8.82 2.54
CA ALA A 19 4.19 -9.64 3.40
C ALA A 19 3.55 -8.83 4.52
N ARG A 20 4.35 -7.99 5.19
CA ARG A 20 3.89 -7.19 6.31
C ARG A 20 2.97 -6.04 5.89
N GLU A 21 3.26 -5.38 4.76
CA GLU A 21 2.61 -4.14 4.39
C GLU A 21 1.38 -4.34 3.48
N PHE A 22 1.42 -5.35 2.60
CA PHE A 22 0.39 -5.55 1.58
C PHE A 22 -0.41 -6.85 1.74
N TRP A 23 -0.36 -7.51 2.89
CA TRP A 23 -1.13 -8.74 3.12
C TRP A 23 -2.65 -8.50 3.04
N TRP A 24 -3.12 -7.34 3.54
CA TRP A 24 -4.56 -7.04 3.59
C TRP A 24 -5.21 -6.88 2.22
N PRO A 25 -4.68 -6.14 1.23
CA PRO A 25 -5.20 -6.17 -0.13
C PRO A 25 -5.29 -7.57 -0.73
N ILE A 26 -4.28 -8.43 -0.50
CA ILE A 26 -4.24 -9.80 -0.99
C ILE A 26 -5.35 -10.65 -0.34
N TYR A 27 -5.45 -10.58 0.98
CA TYR A 27 -6.49 -11.25 1.77
C TYR A 27 -7.89 -10.82 1.28
N GLY A 28 -8.13 -9.52 1.17
CA GLY A 28 -9.41 -8.98 0.75
C GLY A 28 -9.80 -9.38 -0.68
N ASP A 29 -8.86 -9.51 -1.62
CA ASP A 29 -9.13 -10.01 -2.98
C ASP A 29 -9.57 -11.50 -2.94
N ALA A 30 -8.98 -12.32 -2.07
CA ALA A 30 -9.42 -13.69 -1.84
C ALA A 30 -10.83 -13.73 -1.22
N ARG A 31 -11.14 -12.86 -0.24
CA ARG A 31 -12.48 -12.73 0.34
C ARG A 31 -13.53 -12.33 -0.71
N ASP A 32 -13.21 -11.37 -1.56
CA ASP A 32 -14.08 -10.93 -2.67
C ASP A 32 -14.33 -12.05 -3.70
N ALA A 33 -13.39 -12.99 -3.84
CA ALA A 33 -13.54 -14.18 -4.66
C ALA A 33 -14.35 -15.30 -3.98
N GLY A 34 -14.89 -15.06 -2.79
CA GLY A 34 -15.81 -15.96 -2.05
C GLY A 34 -15.11 -16.97 -1.14
N TRP A 35 -13.79 -16.84 -0.88
CA TRP A 35 -13.10 -17.71 0.07
C TRP A 35 -13.50 -17.39 1.51
N SER A 36 -13.56 -18.42 2.38
CA SER A 36 -13.78 -18.21 3.81
C SER A 36 -12.63 -17.40 4.44
N PRO A 37 -12.80 -16.77 5.61
CA PRO A 37 -11.71 -16.05 6.28
C PRO A 37 -10.46 -16.90 6.47
N SER A 38 -10.60 -18.15 6.90
CA SER A 38 -9.48 -19.07 7.10
C SER A 38 -8.79 -19.46 5.78
N ASP A 39 -9.59 -19.70 4.73
CA ASP A 39 -9.04 -20.07 3.42
C ASP A 39 -8.36 -18.87 2.75
N ALA A 40 -8.92 -17.67 2.86
CA ALA A 40 -8.29 -16.44 2.36
C ALA A 40 -6.96 -16.16 3.06
N ALA A 41 -6.87 -16.38 4.38
CA ALA A 41 -5.61 -16.27 5.11
C ALA A 41 -4.59 -17.33 4.64
N ALA A 42 -5.04 -18.57 4.45
CA ALA A 42 -4.18 -19.65 3.93
C ALA A 42 -3.69 -19.35 2.50
N LEU A 43 -4.54 -18.83 1.62
CA LEU A 43 -4.17 -18.41 0.27
C LEU A 43 -3.13 -17.28 0.29
N THR A 44 -3.34 -16.28 1.13
CA THR A 44 -2.39 -15.19 1.34
C THR A 44 -1.03 -15.72 1.78
N GLY A 45 -0.99 -16.60 2.78
CA GLY A 45 0.22 -17.25 3.24
C GLY A 45 0.92 -18.08 2.16
N ARG A 46 0.17 -18.85 1.36
CA ARG A 46 0.72 -19.63 0.24
C ARG A 46 1.30 -18.75 -0.86
N LEU A 47 0.63 -17.66 -1.20
CA LEU A 47 1.15 -16.69 -2.16
C LEU A 47 2.50 -16.14 -1.69
N LEU A 48 2.59 -15.71 -0.44
CA LEU A 48 3.82 -15.17 0.13
C LEU A 48 4.93 -16.24 0.21
N GLY A 49 4.59 -17.49 0.53
CA GLY A 49 5.51 -18.63 0.48
C GLY A 49 6.04 -18.88 -0.93
N ARG A 50 5.17 -18.81 -1.94
CA ARG A 50 5.56 -18.95 -3.34
C ARG A 50 6.51 -17.84 -3.77
N LEU A 51 6.24 -16.63 -3.36
CA LEU A 51 7.13 -15.50 -3.61
C LEU A 51 8.50 -15.67 -2.94
N ALA A 52 8.57 -16.27 -1.73
CA ALA A 52 9.82 -16.53 -1.03
C ALA A 52 10.70 -17.58 -1.70
N MET A 53 10.12 -18.54 -2.42
CA MET A 53 10.85 -19.66 -3.01
C MET A 53 11.53 -19.35 -4.36
N GLY A 54 11.63 -18.13 -4.76
CA GLY A 54 12.31 -17.79 -6.02
C GLY A 54 11.34 -17.26 -7.05
N SER A 55 10.87 -16.22 -6.80
CA SER A 55 9.73 -15.56 -7.30
C SER A 55 9.82 -14.92 -8.67
N PRO A 56 8.66 -14.84 -9.33
CA PRO A 56 8.40 -14.00 -10.50
C PRO A 56 8.69 -12.50 -10.33
N PHE A 57 9.05 -12.00 -9.14
CA PHE A 57 9.51 -10.61 -8.96
C PHE A 57 10.59 -10.18 -9.95
N LEU A 58 11.32 -11.14 -10.50
CA LEU A 58 12.33 -10.92 -11.53
C LEU A 58 11.73 -10.81 -12.94
N ARG A 59 10.43 -11.06 -13.12
CA ARG A 59 9.72 -10.98 -14.40
C ARG A 59 8.61 -9.95 -14.39
N HIS A 60 8.92 -8.74 -13.92
CA HIS A 60 7.97 -7.63 -13.91
C HIS A 60 7.46 -7.21 -15.29
N GLU A 61 8.12 -7.64 -16.35
CA GLU A 61 7.76 -7.31 -17.74
C GLU A 61 6.32 -7.74 -18.07
N ASP A 62 5.88 -8.91 -17.55
CA ASP A 62 4.55 -9.46 -17.81
C ASP A 62 3.41 -8.73 -17.07
N HIS A 63 3.73 -7.84 -16.11
CA HIS A 63 2.78 -7.14 -15.27
C HIS A 63 2.94 -5.61 -15.32
N GLU A 64 3.36 -5.09 -16.47
CA GLU A 64 3.57 -3.66 -16.70
C GLU A 64 4.51 -3.01 -15.67
N GLY A 65 5.38 -3.80 -15.04
CA GLY A 65 6.29 -3.32 -14.00
C GLY A 65 5.61 -2.94 -12.67
N ARG A 66 4.41 -3.45 -12.38
CA ARG A 66 3.61 -3.09 -11.20
C ARG A 66 3.45 -4.28 -10.26
N LEU A 67 3.98 -4.16 -9.05
CA LEU A 67 3.86 -5.21 -8.01
C LEU A 67 2.40 -5.58 -7.73
N ARG A 68 1.52 -4.61 -7.68
CA ARG A 68 0.08 -4.81 -7.46
C ARG A 68 -0.55 -5.79 -8.46
N LEU A 69 -0.26 -5.62 -9.75
CA LEU A 69 -0.80 -6.48 -10.80
C LEU A 69 -0.18 -7.88 -10.74
N LEU A 70 1.10 -7.97 -10.43
CA LEU A 70 1.78 -9.25 -10.21
C LEU A 70 1.13 -10.03 -9.07
N LEU A 71 0.93 -9.42 -7.89
CA LEU A 71 0.34 -10.09 -6.74
C LEU A 71 -1.08 -10.57 -7.01
N GLN A 72 -1.88 -9.75 -7.71
CA GLN A 72 -3.23 -10.11 -8.09
C GLN A 72 -3.27 -11.27 -9.09
N SER A 73 -2.35 -11.30 -10.05
CA SER A 73 -2.21 -12.42 -11.00
C SER A 73 -1.77 -13.72 -10.29
N GLU A 74 -0.75 -13.64 -9.45
CA GLU A 74 -0.23 -14.79 -8.71
C GLU A 74 -1.25 -15.35 -7.71
N LEU A 75 -2.08 -14.50 -7.10
CA LEU A 75 -3.16 -14.96 -6.22
C LEU A 75 -4.17 -15.83 -6.99
N LYS A 76 -4.51 -15.47 -8.23
CA LYS A 76 -5.39 -16.28 -9.06
C LYS A 76 -4.78 -17.65 -9.37
N VAL A 77 -3.48 -17.69 -9.66
CA VAL A 77 -2.74 -18.96 -9.89
C VAL A 77 -2.77 -19.85 -8.64
N VAL A 78 -2.48 -19.26 -7.47
CA VAL A 78 -2.50 -20.00 -6.19
C VAL A 78 -3.91 -20.50 -5.87
N ALA A 79 -4.93 -19.68 -6.08
CA ALA A 79 -6.32 -20.05 -5.86
C ALA A 79 -6.75 -21.24 -6.75
N GLU A 80 -6.35 -21.26 -8.02
CA GLU A 80 -6.63 -22.35 -8.92
C GLU A 80 -5.89 -23.64 -8.53
N GLN A 81 -4.64 -23.54 -8.10
CA GLN A 81 -3.89 -24.68 -7.57
C GLN A 81 -4.58 -25.29 -6.35
N VAL A 82 -5.10 -24.47 -5.44
CA VAL A 82 -5.84 -24.96 -4.26
C VAL A 82 -7.13 -25.66 -4.67
N ARG A 83 -7.91 -25.10 -5.60
CA ARG A 83 -9.14 -25.74 -6.12
C ARG A 83 -8.85 -27.09 -6.78
N SER A 84 -7.72 -27.20 -7.47
CA SER A 84 -7.27 -28.42 -8.13
C SER A 84 -6.57 -29.42 -7.19
N GLY A 85 -6.51 -29.14 -5.89
CA GLY A 85 -5.86 -30.01 -4.91
C GLY A 85 -4.33 -30.09 -5.02
N VAL A 86 -3.71 -29.17 -5.76
CA VAL A 86 -2.26 -29.13 -5.91
C VAL A 86 -1.60 -28.63 -4.63
N PRO A 87 -0.65 -29.37 -4.03
CA PRO A 87 0.09 -28.89 -2.88
C PRO A 87 0.87 -27.60 -3.23
N GLY A 88 0.78 -26.61 -2.38
CA GLY A 88 1.53 -25.36 -2.53
C GLY A 88 2.53 -25.15 -1.40
N PRO A 89 3.43 -24.18 -1.52
CA PRO A 89 4.36 -23.83 -0.46
C PRO A 89 3.61 -23.39 0.81
N ALA A 90 4.24 -23.63 1.96
CA ALA A 90 3.74 -23.12 3.23
C ALA A 90 3.93 -21.58 3.32
N ALA A 91 3.15 -20.95 4.16
CA ALA A 91 3.38 -19.55 4.52
C ALA A 91 4.81 -19.34 5.06
N PRO A 92 5.41 -18.17 4.84
CA PRO A 92 6.70 -17.84 5.44
C PRO A 92 6.63 -17.95 6.97
N SER A 93 7.75 -18.37 7.58
CA SER A 93 7.84 -18.47 9.04
C SER A 93 7.51 -17.15 9.73
N GLY A 94 6.64 -17.21 10.72
CA GLY A 94 6.20 -16.02 11.48
C GLY A 94 5.13 -15.16 10.77
N PHE A 95 4.67 -15.54 9.58
CA PHE A 95 3.54 -14.88 8.94
C PHE A 95 2.21 -15.45 9.45
N SER A 96 1.35 -14.59 9.92
CA SER A 96 -0.06 -14.91 10.23
C SER A 96 -0.94 -13.71 9.87
N VAL A 97 -2.16 -13.98 9.42
CA VAL A 97 -3.17 -12.96 9.21
C VAL A 97 -3.95 -12.78 10.51
N ASP A 98 -4.03 -11.57 11.00
CA ASP A 98 -4.95 -11.22 12.07
C ASP A 98 -6.37 -11.13 11.47
N LEU A 99 -7.16 -12.19 11.66
CA LEU A 99 -8.49 -12.32 11.06
C LEU A 99 -9.46 -11.28 11.60
N ILE A 100 -9.35 -10.89 12.88
CA ILE A 100 -10.24 -9.88 13.48
C ILE A 100 -9.98 -8.54 12.81
N LEU A 101 -8.72 -8.12 12.79
CA LEU A 101 -8.32 -6.88 12.14
C LEU A 101 -8.65 -6.86 10.64
N ALA A 102 -8.50 -8.02 9.97
CA ALA A 102 -8.78 -8.13 8.54
C ALA A 102 -10.26 -7.90 8.23
N GLU A 103 -11.15 -8.54 8.97
CA GLU A 103 -12.61 -8.42 8.76
C GLU A 103 -13.11 -7.03 9.17
N GLU A 104 -12.60 -6.45 10.27
CA GLU A 104 -12.91 -5.07 10.66
C GLU A 104 -12.52 -4.04 9.59
N ARG A 105 -11.39 -4.25 8.92
CA ARG A 105 -10.94 -3.35 7.83
C ARG A 105 -11.77 -3.47 6.55
N ASP A 106 -12.41 -4.62 6.31
CA ASP A 106 -13.20 -4.86 5.09
C ASP A 106 -14.67 -4.41 5.20
N ASP A 107 -15.16 -4.11 6.40
CA ASP A 107 -16.55 -3.74 6.66
C ASP A 107 -16.93 -2.31 6.17
N TYR A 108 -15.97 -1.59 5.58
CA TYR A 108 -16.12 -0.21 5.14
C TYR A 108 -16.28 -0.07 3.63
N GLY A 109 -17.49 -0.20 3.11
CA GLY A 109 -17.78 0.36 1.81
C GLY A 109 -18.83 -0.36 0.95
N PRO A 110 -19.40 0.35 -0.04
CA PRO A 110 -20.37 -0.22 -0.98
C PRO A 110 -19.73 -1.32 -1.82
N VAL A 111 -20.56 -2.27 -2.26
CA VAL A 111 -20.14 -3.37 -3.13
C VAL A 111 -19.62 -2.82 -4.46
N ALA A 112 -18.30 -2.71 -4.58
CA ALA A 112 -17.61 -2.32 -5.81
C ALA A 112 -17.10 -3.57 -6.57
N PRO A 113 -16.81 -3.49 -7.88
CA PRO A 113 -16.17 -4.57 -8.61
C PRO A 113 -14.83 -4.97 -7.96
N THR A 114 -14.52 -6.28 -7.93
CA THR A 114 -13.37 -6.85 -7.22
C THR A 114 -12.04 -6.16 -7.56
N ALA A 115 -11.80 -5.89 -8.85
CA ALA A 115 -10.56 -5.21 -9.26
C ALA A 115 -10.44 -3.77 -8.70
N ARG A 116 -11.56 -3.07 -8.54
CA ARG A 116 -11.60 -1.75 -7.94
C ARG A 116 -11.33 -1.83 -6.43
N ARG A 117 -11.92 -2.78 -5.72
CA ARG A 117 -11.70 -2.99 -4.29
C ARG A 117 -10.23 -3.32 -3.97
N PHE A 118 -9.61 -4.19 -4.75
CA PHE A 118 -8.19 -4.48 -4.58
C PHE A 118 -7.34 -3.21 -4.71
N ARG A 119 -7.60 -2.39 -5.73
CA ARG A 119 -6.92 -1.12 -5.93
C ARG A 119 -7.14 -0.14 -4.77
N GLU A 120 -8.37 -0.03 -4.27
CA GLU A 120 -8.73 0.84 -3.15
C GLU A 120 -8.01 0.41 -1.87
N ARG A 121 -7.99 -0.91 -1.55
CA ARG A 121 -7.23 -1.44 -0.41
C ARG A 121 -5.74 -1.17 -0.57
N TRP A 122 -5.20 -1.34 -1.78
CA TRP A 122 -3.80 -1.02 -2.06
C TRP A 122 -3.49 0.45 -1.82
N ALA A 123 -4.31 1.35 -2.35
CA ALA A 123 -4.18 2.78 -2.14
C ALA A 123 -4.26 3.14 -0.64
N THR A 124 -5.18 2.52 0.11
CA THR A 124 -5.30 2.73 1.56
C THR A 124 -3.98 2.37 2.27
N VAL A 125 -3.39 1.21 1.99
CA VAL A 125 -2.09 0.82 2.58
C VAL A 125 -0.99 1.82 2.22
N VAL A 126 -0.95 2.31 0.98
CA VAL A 126 0.02 3.34 0.56
C VAL A 126 -0.16 4.62 1.36
N LEU A 127 -1.40 5.09 1.54
CA LEU A 127 -1.70 6.32 2.30
C LEU A 127 -1.36 6.17 3.79
N GLU A 128 -1.71 5.05 4.41
CA GLU A 128 -1.36 4.73 5.80
C GLU A 128 0.16 4.76 6.01
N ARG A 129 0.91 4.08 5.14
CA ARG A 129 2.38 4.07 5.20
C ARG A 129 2.98 5.45 5.00
N ALA A 130 2.40 6.25 4.10
CA ALA A 130 2.85 7.61 3.87
C ALA A 130 2.64 8.48 5.13
N LEU A 131 1.49 8.33 5.76
CA LEU A 131 1.18 9.03 7.01
C LEU A 131 2.13 8.62 8.14
N ASP A 132 2.39 7.33 8.29
CA ASP A 132 3.37 6.84 9.27
C ASP A 132 4.79 7.31 8.97
N GLY A 133 5.16 7.44 7.70
CA GLY A 133 6.43 8.03 7.29
C GLY A 133 6.55 9.50 7.70
N VAL A 134 5.48 10.27 7.52
CA VAL A 134 5.41 11.68 7.96
C VAL A 134 5.48 11.75 9.50
N ARG A 135 4.71 10.92 10.21
CA ARG A 135 4.73 10.86 11.68
C ARG A 135 6.13 10.58 12.21
N ARG A 136 6.83 9.59 11.67
CA ARG A 136 8.21 9.25 12.08
C ARG A 136 9.17 10.43 11.89
N ARG A 137 9.07 11.15 10.76
CA ARG A 137 9.93 12.32 10.50
C ARG A 137 9.60 13.51 11.41
N ALA A 138 8.33 13.67 11.77
CA ALA A 138 7.89 14.75 12.64
C ALA A 138 8.25 14.53 14.12
N GLN A 139 8.57 13.29 14.53
CA GLN A 139 8.93 12.98 15.91
C GLN A 139 10.11 13.82 16.37
N GLY A 140 9.98 14.43 17.56
CA GLY A 140 11.00 15.31 18.14
C GLY A 140 11.12 16.70 17.51
N THR A 141 10.27 17.04 16.55
CA THR A 141 10.20 18.37 15.94
C THR A 141 9.00 19.17 16.44
N PRO A 142 8.98 20.51 16.29
CA PRO A 142 7.80 21.32 16.60
C PRO A 142 6.55 20.92 15.80
N LEU A 143 6.72 20.35 14.60
CA LEU A 143 5.62 19.81 13.81
C LEU A 143 4.97 18.61 14.50
N GLY A 144 5.75 17.73 15.15
CA GLY A 144 5.24 16.51 15.77
C GLY A 144 4.16 16.74 16.81
N SER A 145 4.28 17.81 17.62
CA SER A 145 3.28 18.18 18.62
C SER A 145 1.96 18.67 18.04
N ARG A 146 1.95 19.09 16.77
CA ARG A 146 0.78 19.65 16.07
C ARG A 146 0.25 18.75 14.96
N LEU A 147 0.99 17.72 14.59
CA LEU A 147 0.72 16.90 13.41
C LEU A 147 -0.69 16.30 13.42
N GLU A 148 -1.14 15.71 14.54
CA GLU A 148 -2.46 15.09 14.63
C GLU A 148 -3.61 16.08 14.39
N ARG A 149 -3.39 17.37 14.70
CA ARG A 149 -4.36 18.44 14.39
C ARG A 149 -4.34 18.85 12.92
N LEU A 150 -3.22 18.64 12.22
CA LEU A 150 -3.03 19.01 10.81
C LEU A 150 -3.48 17.89 9.85
N ILE A 151 -3.45 16.62 10.28
CA ILE A 151 -3.82 15.47 9.46
C ILE A 151 -5.20 15.61 8.79
N PRO A 152 -6.28 16.06 9.45
CA PRO A 152 -7.58 16.22 8.80
C PRO A 152 -7.55 17.12 7.57
N PHE A 153 -6.60 18.05 7.51
CA PHE A 153 -6.45 18.99 6.38
C PHE A 153 -5.65 18.44 5.20
N LEU A 154 -5.15 17.20 5.28
CA LEU A 154 -4.48 16.56 4.13
C LEU A 154 -5.43 16.29 2.98
N ALA A 155 -6.68 15.90 3.29
CA ALA A 155 -7.68 15.48 2.31
C ALA A 155 -8.74 16.55 2.00
N THR A 156 -8.82 17.63 2.76
CA THR A 156 -9.83 18.69 2.60
C THR A 156 -9.20 19.96 2.06
N GLU A 157 -9.95 20.71 1.23
CA GLU A 157 -9.60 22.10 0.98
C GLU A 157 -9.57 22.84 2.33
N VAL A 158 -8.55 23.67 2.54
CA VAL A 158 -8.46 24.49 3.76
C VAL A 158 -9.68 25.42 3.75
N PRO A 159 -10.60 25.31 4.72
CA PRO A 159 -11.76 26.19 4.75
C PRO A 159 -11.30 27.65 4.83
N ASP A 160 -12.06 28.58 4.25
CA ASP A 160 -11.85 30.01 4.45
C ASP A 160 -11.94 30.30 5.95
N TRP A 161 -10.82 30.69 6.56
CA TRP A 161 -10.57 30.78 8.02
C TRP A 161 -11.45 31.78 8.76
N HIS A 162 -12.31 32.52 8.06
CA HIS A 162 -13.16 33.51 8.64
C HIS A 162 -14.42 32.98 9.35
N GLN A 163 -14.65 31.65 9.35
CA GLN A 163 -15.90 31.06 9.86
C GLN A 163 -15.75 30.02 10.98
N THR A 164 -14.57 29.67 11.44
CA THR A 164 -14.42 28.68 12.51
C THR A 164 -13.71 29.24 13.73
N ASP A 165 -14.40 29.20 14.87
CA ASP A 165 -13.90 29.46 16.24
C ASP A 165 -12.82 28.43 16.68
N ILE A 166 -11.80 28.22 15.86
CA ILE A 166 -10.64 27.41 16.26
C ILE A 166 -9.61 28.38 16.81
N THR A 167 -9.53 28.47 18.11
CA THR A 167 -8.75 29.40 18.94
C THR A 167 -7.22 29.29 18.82
N GLU A 168 -6.68 28.47 17.91
CA GLU A 168 -5.27 28.50 17.51
C GLU A 168 -5.21 28.44 15.98
N ALA A 169 -4.81 29.55 15.38
CA ALA A 169 -4.65 29.66 13.93
C ALA A 169 -3.71 28.56 13.41
N VAL A 170 -4.24 27.60 12.63
CA VAL A 170 -3.43 26.69 11.85
C VAL A 170 -2.81 27.51 10.72
N ASP A 171 -1.50 27.57 10.64
CA ASP A 171 -0.80 28.28 9.58
C ASP A 171 -0.99 27.54 8.25
N GLY A 172 -1.58 28.20 7.25
CA GLY A 172 -1.79 27.64 5.92
C GLY A 172 -0.49 27.19 5.25
N SER A 173 0.65 27.79 5.60
CA SER A 173 1.97 27.37 5.14
C SER A 173 2.39 26.01 5.74
N GLU A 174 2.05 25.74 6.99
CA GLU A 174 2.32 24.45 7.63
C GLU A 174 1.49 23.33 6.97
N VAL A 175 0.23 23.59 6.66
CA VAL A 175 -0.62 22.60 5.93
C VAL A 175 -0.08 22.35 4.53
N SER A 176 0.37 23.39 3.82
CA SER A 176 0.98 23.24 2.49
C SER A 176 2.24 22.39 2.56
N ASN A 177 3.14 22.69 3.49
CA ASN A 177 4.37 21.93 3.70
C ASN A 177 4.07 20.44 4.05
N LEU A 178 3.09 20.21 4.94
CA LEU A 178 2.66 18.85 5.30
C LEU A 178 2.12 18.08 4.10
N ARG A 179 1.30 18.74 3.26
CA ARG A 179 0.79 18.13 2.02
C ARG A 179 1.91 17.74 1.06
N ASP A 180 2.93 18.59 0.92
CA ASP A 180 4.06 18.32 0.05
C ASP A 180 4.94 17.18 0.61
N ASP A 181 5.12 17.13 1.92
CA ASP A 181 5.80 16.02 2.59
C ASP A 181 5.04 14.70 2.42
N PHE A 182 3.74 14.73 2.57
CA PHE A 182 2.88 13.57 2.38
C PHE A 182 2.90 13.08 0.93
N ARG A 183 2.76 13.97 -0.06
CA ARG A 183 2.86 13.63 -1.48
C ARG A 183 4.20 13.01 -1.84
N ARG A 184 5.30 13.55 -1.31
CA ARG A 184 6.64 12.96 -1.50
C ARG A 184 6.72 11.55 -0.94
N GLU A 185 6.13 11.32 0.23
CA GLU A 185 6.12 10.00 0.85
C GLU A 185 5.27 8.99 0.07
N VAL A 186 4.07 9.40 -0.37
CA VAL A 186 3.23 8.58 -1.28
C VAL A 186 4.02 8.20 -2.53
N ARG A 187 4.65 9.19 -3.19
CA ARG A 187 5.45 8.95 -4.40
C ARG A 187 6.62 8.00 -4.15
N ARG A 188 7.29 8.12 -3.00
CA ARG A 188 8.37 7.21 -2.59
C ARG A 188 7.88 5.79 -2.42
N ILE A 189 6.76 5.59 -1.70
CA ILE A 189 6.20 4.26 -1.42
C ILE A 189 5.70 3.59 -2.70
N VAL A 190 4.99 4.32 -3.57
CA VAL A 190 4.57 3.78 -4.87
C VAL A 190 5.78 3.46 -5.73
N GLY A 191 6.86 4.27 -5.67
CA GLY A 191 8.12 4.02 -6.34
C GLY A 191 8.79 2.70 -5.93
N GLU A 192 8.60 2.24 -4.70
CA GLU A 192 9.08 0.93 -4.22
C GLU A 192 8.31 -0.25 -4.81
N THR A 193 7.10 -0.02 -5.34
CA THR A 193 6.19 -1.04 -5.88
C THR A 193 6.18 -1.11 -7.41
N VAL A 194 7.02 -0.32 -8.07
CA VAL A 194 7.16 -0.30 -9.53
C VAL A 194 8.61 -0.50 -9.96
N THR A 195 8.80 -1.01 -11.18
CA THR A 195 10.16 -1.33 -11.69
C THR A 195 10.89 -0.15 -12.28
N SER A 196 10.18 0.92 -12.65
CA SER A 196 10.81 2.07 -13.28
C SER A 196 10.09 3.39 -12.98
N PRO A 197 10.80 4.52 -13.06
CA PRO A 197 10.18 5.85 -12.90
C PRO A 197 9.08 6.15 -13.93
N ILE A 198 9.14 5.56 -15.12
CA ILE A 198 8.13 5.76 -16.18
C ILE A 198 6.79 5.18 -15.76
N VAL A 199 6.81 4.04 -15.06
CA VAL A 199 5.61 3.36 -14.57
C VAL A 199 5.00 4.08 -13.36
N LEU A 200 5.83 4.81 -12.59
CA LEU A 200 5.43 5.46 -11.35
C LEU A 200 4.26 6.44 -11.52
N ASP A 201 4.33 7.33 -12.49
CA ASP A 201 3.29 8.36 -12.69
C ASP A 201 1.97 7.74 -13.15
N SER A 202 2.04 6.71 -13.99
CA SER A 202 0.86 5.96 -14.43
C SER A 202 0.26 5.11 -13.30
N GLU A 203 1.07 4.59 -12.37
CA GLU A 203 0.57 3.86 -11.19
C GLU A 203 -0.07 4.82 -10.18
N LEU A 204 0.53 5.98 -9.93
CA LEU A 204 -0.08 7.03 -9.09
C LEU A 204 -1.44 7.45 -9.63
N LEU A 205 -1.54 7.70 -10.93
CA LEU A 205 -2.80 8.03 -11.56
C LEU A 205 -3.81 6.88 -11.42
N ALA A 206 -3.39 5.63 -11.63
CA ALA A 206 -4.27 4.47 -11.51
C ALA A 206 -4.78 4.26 -10.08
N LEU A 207 -4.00 4.58 -9.06
CA LEU A 207 -4.37 4.40 -7.65
C LEU A 207 -5.32 5.48 -7.14
N PHE A 208 -5.17 6.72 -7.60
CA PHE A 208 -5.82 7.89 -7.00
C PHE A 208 -6.76 8.66 -7.95
N SER A 209 -7.15 8.04 -9.09
CA SER A 209 -8.13 8.58 -10.05
C SER A 209 -9.56 8.06 -9.83
#